data_f9c473b68ba6089aceb78ac4fcbfc236
#
_entry.id   f9c473b68ba6089aceb78ac4fcbfc236
#
_cell.length_a   1.000
_cell.length_b   1.000
_cell.length_c   1.000
_cell.angle_alpha   90.00
_cell.angle_beta   90.00
_cell.angle_gamma   90.00
#
_symmetry.space_group_name_H-M   'P 1'
#
loop_
_entity.id
_entity.type
_entity.pdbx_description
1 polymer ?
#
loop_
_entity_poly.entity_id
_entity_poly.type
_entity_poly.pdbx_seq_one_letter_code
_entity_poly.pdbx_strand_id
1 'polypeptide(L)' 'MTTETERYWVVGGEYSSTTFHSLKSGRPDVFGPFKTREEARAQWKRLSEQTRSCATAKYAITAEKLALPR' A
#
# COMPACT_ATOMS: atom_id res chain seq x y z
N MET A 1 -13.41 -24.75 -12.91
CA MET A 1 -13.42 -23.31 -13.13
C MET A 1 -12.93 -22.55 -11.91
N THR A 2 -12.18 -21.49 -12.11
CA THR A 2 -11.73 -20.66 -11.01
C THR A 2 -12.26 -19.24 -11.18
N THR A 3 -12.49 -18.58 -10.06
CA THR A 3 -12.87 -17.18 -10.03
C THR A 3 -11.67 -16.37 -9.59
N GLU A 4 -11.29 -15.39 -10.41
CA GLU A 4 -10.20 -14.50 -10.05
C GLU A 4 -10.76 -13.27 -9.37
N THR A 5 -10.15 -12.89 -8.26
CA THR A 5 -10.49 -11.69 -7.52
C THR A 5 -9.22 -10.90 -7.29
N GLU A 6 -9.26 -9.63 -7.59
CA GLU A 6 -8.13 -8.75 -7.31
C GLU A 6 -8.44 -7.90 -6.10
N ARG A 7 -7.46 -7.75 -5.25
CA ARG A 7 -7.50 -6.85 -4.11
C ARG A 7 -6.33 -5.90 -4.21
N TYR A 8 -6.56 -4.70 -3.76
CA TYR A 8 -5.54 -3.66 -3.79
C TYR A 8 -5.24 -3.21 -2.38
N TRP A 9 -3.96 -2.95 -2.13
CA TRP A 9 -3.48 -2.55 -0.82
C TRP A 9 -2.57 -1.36 -0.98
N VAL A 10 -2.55 -0.50 0.03
CA VAL A 10 -1.56 0.55 0.12
C VAL A 10 -0.63 0.19 1.27
N VAL A 11 0.64 0.08 0.96
CA VAL A 11 1.66 -0.39 1.90
C VAL A 11 2.80 0.62 1.96
N GLY A 12 3.29 0.88 3.13
CA GLY A 12 4.41 1.78 3.28
C GLY A 12 4.61 2.22 4.71
N GLY A 13 5.11 3.43 4.88
CA GLY A 13 5.35 3.99 6.18
C GLY A 13 6.53 4.93 6.17
N GLU A 14 6.98 5.29 7.36
CA GLU A 14 8.15 6.13 7.52
C GLU A 14 9.39 5.26 7.67
N TYR A 15 10.36 5.47 6.80
CA TYR A 15 11.61 4.72 6.82
C TYR A 15 12.65 5.44 7.67
N SER A 16 13.65 4.70 8.12
CA SER A 16 14.71 5.26 8.96
C SER A 16 15.67 6.15 8.18
N SER A 17 15.66 6.02 6.85
CA SER A 17 16.51 6.84 5.99
C SER A 17 15.90 6.93 4.60
N THR A 18 16.44 7.82 3.78
CA THR A 18 15.98 7.99 2.40
C THR A 18 16.31 6.81 1.49
N THR A 19 17.09 5.83 1.97
CA THR A 19 17.38 4.61 1.21
C THR A 19 16.21 3.65 1.19
N PHE A 20 15.22 3.85 2.07
CA PHE A 20 14.01 3.03 2.14
C PHE A 20 14.24 1.54 2.38
N HIS A 21 15.28 1.21 3.14
CA HIS A 21 15.58 -0.17 3.48
C HIS A 21 14.92 -0.65 4.77
N SER A 22 14.76 0.24 5.73
CA SER A 22 14.22 -0.14 7.04
C SER A 22 13.15 0.84 7.48
N LEU A 23 12.03 0.31 7.90
CA LEU A 23 10.94 1.11 8.47
C LEU A 23 11.27 1.49 9.91
N LYS A 24 10.94 2.72 10.27
CA LYS A 24 11.16 3.23 11.62
C LYS A 24 10.46 2.40 12.68
N SER A 25 9.23 1.97 12.39
CA SER A 25 8.43 1.16 13.32
C SER A 25 8.77 -0.32 13.27
N GLY A 26 9.63 -0.74 12.35
CA GLY A 26 9.99 -2.14 12.16
C GLY A 26 9.00 -2.92 11.31
N ARG A 27 7.87 -2.34 10.95
CA ARG A 27 6.87 -3.00 10.10
C ARG A 27 6.08 -1.97 9.31
N PRO A 28 5.58 -2.35 8.12
CA PRO A 28 4.85 -1.42 7.28
C PRO A 28 3.44 -1.16 7.81
N ASP A 29 2.93 0.00 7.44
CA ASP A 29 1.51 0.28 7.55
C ASP A 29 0.83 -0.34 6.34
N VAL A 30 -0.29 -1.00 6.56
CA VAL A 30 -1.05 -1.67 5.50
C VAL A 30 -2.48 -1.20 5.55
N PHE A 31 -2.97 -0.72 4.43
CA PHE A 31 -4.34 -0.23 4.30
C PHE A 31 -5.06 -1.05 3.23
N GLY A 32 -6.30 -1.39 3.48
CA GLY A 32 -7.12 -2.18 2.59
C GLY A 32 -7.76 -3.37 3.29
N PRO A 33 -8.23 -4.36 2.55
CA PRO A 33 -8.20 -4.42 1.09
C PRO A 33 -9.20 -3.48 0.42
N PHE A 34 -8.81 -2.98 -0.74
CA PHE A 34 -9.68 -2.15 -1.57
C PHE A 34 -10.16 -2.98 -2.77
N LYS A 35 -11.40 -2.79 -3.16
CA LYS A 35 -11.98 -3.54 -4.27
C LYS A 35 -11.48 -3.07 -5.62
N THR A 36 -11.17 -1.78 -5.72
CA THR A 36 -10.72 -1.20 -6.97
C THR A 36 -9.40 -0.48 -6.78
N ARG A 37 -8.66 -0.36 -7.88
CA ARG A 37 -7.41 0.38 -7.89
C ARG A 37 -7.64 1.86 -7.59
N GLU A 38 -8.76 2.40 -8.01
CA GLU A 38 -9.11 3.79 -7.77
C GLU A 38 -9.26 4.09 -6.28
N GLU A 39 -9.88 3.16 -5.54
CA GLU A 39 -10.02 3.30 -4.10
C GLU A 39 -8.64 3.27 -3.41
N ALA A 40 -7.79 2.35 -3.83
CA ALA A 40 -6.44 2.26 -3.30
C ALA A 40 -5.64 3.52 -3.63
N ARG A 41 -5.80 4.04 -4.84
CA ARG A 41 -5.13 5.25 -5.27
C ARG A 41 -5.57 6.47 -4.46
N ALA A 42 -6.85 6.56 -4.14
CA ALA A 42 -7.38 7.65 -3.32
C ALA A 42 -6.73 7.62 -1.93
N GLN A 43 -6.60 6.45 -1.35
CA GLN A 43 -5.94 6.30 -0.05
C GLN A 43 -4.46 6.63 -0.14
N TRP A 44 -3.79 6.13 -1.17
CA TRP A 44 -2.38 6.41 -1.42
C TRP A 44 -2.13 7.91 -1.55
N LYS A 45 -2.98 8.59 -2.30
CA LYS A 45 -2.86 10.03 -2.49
C LYS A 45 -3.00 10.78 -1.18
N ARG A 46 -3.98 10.40 -0.37
CA ARG A 46 -4.20 11.00 0.93
C ARG A 46 -2.98 10.84 1.84
N LEU A 47 -2.44 9.63 1.90
CA LEU A 47 -1.27 9.35 2.71
C LEU A 47 -0.05 10.11 2.21
N SER A 48 0.13 10.17 0.90
CA SER A 48 1.23 10.92 0.29
C SER A 48 1.15 12.41 0.59
N GLU A 49 -0.05 12.96 0.59
CA GLU A 49 -0.24 14.36 0.93
C GLU A 49 0.01 14.64 2.41
N GLN A 50 -0.42 13.74 3.29
CA GLN A 50 -0.21 13.87 4.72
C GLN A 50 1.27 13.80 5.09
N THR A 51 2.05 13.06 4.32
CA THR A 51 3.48 12.86 4.59
C THR A 51 4.38 13.64 3.63
N ARG A 52 3.82 14.62 2.94
CA ARG A 52 4.52 15.40 1.92
C ARG A 52 5.82 16.04 2.41
N SER A 53 5.83 16.52 3.65
CA SER A 53 7.02 17.15 4.23
C SER A 53 8.00 16.16 4.83
N CYS A 54 7.66 14.87 4.82
CA CYS A 54 8.51 13.83 5.39
C CYS A 54 9.23 13.08 4.26
N ALA A 55 10.49 13.38 4.06
CA ALA A 55 11.29 12.81 2.97
C ALA A 55 11.48 11.30 3.07
N THR A 56 11.33 10.75 4.28
CA THR A 56 11.53 9.33 4.52
C THR A 56 10.23 8.51 4.50
N ALA A 57 9.09 9.17 4.33
CA ALA A 57 7.82 8.47 4.23
C ALA A 57 7.53 8.08 2.78
N LYS A 58 7.12 6.84 2.57
CA LYS A 58 6.80 6.35 1.24
C LYS A 58 5.70 5.30 1.31
N TYR A 59 4.76 5.40 0.39
CA TYR A 59 3.66 4.46 0.26
C TYR A 59 3.56 3.98 -1.19
N ALA A 60 3.14 2.74 -1.37
CA ALA A 60 2.98 2.14 -2.68
C ALA A 60 1.68 1.36 -2.74
N ILE A 61 1.11 1.30 -3.94
CA ILE A 61 -0.08 0.48 -4.19
C ILE A 61 0.40 -0.89 -4.66
N THR A 62 -0.14 -1.93 -4.06
CA THR A 62 0.14 -3.29 -4.49
C THR A 62 -1.17 -3.99 -4.83
N ALA A 63 -1.13 -4.86 -5.81
CA ALA A 63 -2.28 -5.63 -6.23
C ALA A 63 -2.04 -7.11 -5.93
N GLU A 64 -3.07 -7.75 -5.43
CA GLU A 64 -3.02 -9.18 -5.12
C GLU A 64 -4.09 -9.89 -5.93
N LYS A 65 -3.68 -10.87 -6.73
CA LYS A 65 -4.61 -11.71 -7.47
C LYS A 65 -4.89 -12.98 -6.70
N LEU A 66 -6.15 -13.23 -6.49
CA LEU A 66 -6.59 -14.43 -5.82
C LEU A 66 -7.40 -15.28 -6.79
N ALA A 67 -7.00 -16.52 -6.99
CA ALA A 67 -7.77 -17.48 -7.77
C ALA A 67 -8.50 -18.38 -6.80
N LEU A 68 -9.81 -18.31 -6.81
CA LEU A 68 -10.63 -19.07 -5.91
C LEU A 68 -11.19 -20.31 -6.62
N PRO A 69 -10.98 -21.51 -6.06
CA PRO A 69 -11.55 -22.72 -6.65
C PRO A 69 -13.07 -22.72 -6.49
N ARG A 70 -13.72 -23.40 -7.40
CA ARG A 70 -15.17 -23.50 -7.41
C ARG A 70 -15.63 -24.88 -7.11
#